data_b7930349a3dc94a6c6777d92f31a812d
#
_entry.id   b7930349a3dc94a6c6777d92f31a812d
#
_cell.length_a   1.000
_cell.length_b   1.000
_cell.length_c   1.000
_cell.angle_alpha   90.00
_cell.angle_beta   90.00
_cell.angle_gamma   90.00
#
_symmetry.space_group_name_H-M   'P 1'
#
loop_
_entity.id
_entity.type
_entity.pdbx_description
1 polymer ?
#
loop_
_entity_poly.entity_id
_entity_poly.type
_entity_poly.pdbx_seq_one_letter_code
_entity_poly.pdbx_strand_id
1 'polypeptide(L)'
;MAPLMLDRTDRKILDALQRNAHLTNQEIAEQVNLSPSPCLRRIRKLEELGVIRQYVALLDPARIGLGLLAYVNVRLEKIGRAHV
;
A
#
# COMPACT_ATOMS: atom_id res chain seq x y z
N MET A 1 -21.63 -9.55 1.01
CA MET A 1 -20.39 -10.07 1.59
C MET A 1 -20.12 -9.41 2.93
N ALA A 2 -19.87 -10.20 3.95
CA ALA A 2 -19.58 -9.63 5.27
C ALA A 2 -18.24 -8.92 5.27
N PRO A 3 -18.10 -7.79 5.99
CA PRO A 3 -16.81 -7.12 6.11
C PRO A 3 -15.82 -7.99 6.87
N LEU A 4 -14.54 -7.84 6.52
CA LEU A 4 -13.47 -8.56 7.20
C LEU A 4 -13.31 -8.03 8.62
N MET A 5 -13.09 -8.95 9.56
CA MET A 5 -12.82 -8.59 10.94
C MET A 5 -11.33 -8.28 11.08
N LEU A 6 -11.02 -7.00 11.20
CA LEU A 6 -9.66 -6.53 11.43
C LEU A 6 -9.46 -6.26 12.91
N ASP A 7 -8.36 -6.78 13.46
CA ASP A 7 -8.06 -6.50 14.85
C ASP A 7 -7.35 -5.15 14.99
N ARG A 8 -7.08 -4.76 16.23
CA ARG A 8 -6.47 -3.46 16.53
C ARG A 8 -5.07 -3.33 15.90
N THR A 9 -4.31 -4.42 15.91
CA THR A 9 -2.96 -4.42 15.34
C THR A 9 -3.01 -4.26 13.83
N ASP A 10 -3.95 -4.94 13.15
CA ASP A 10 -4.13 -4.77 11.71
C ASP A 10 -4.44 -3.33 11.35
N ARG A 11 -5.31 -2.67 12.13
CA ARG A 11 -5.67 -1.27 11.92
C ARG A 11 -4.48 -0.34 12.09
N LYS A 12 -3.62 -0.61 13.07
CA LYS A 12 -2.40 0.18 13.27
C LYS A 12 -1.43 0.02 12.11
N ILE A 13 -1.29 -1.19 11.59
CA ILE A 13 -0.45 -1.46 10.43
C ILE A 13 -0.97 -0.68 9.22
N LEU A 14 -2.28 -0.77 8.96
CA LEU A 14 -2.89 -0.07 7.84
C LEU A 14 -2.75 1.43 7.96
N ASP A 15 -2.94 1.97 9.16
CA ASP A 15 -2.77 3.39 9.41
C ASP A 15 -1.33 3.84 9.12
N ALA A 16 -0.35 3.07 9.57
CA ALA A 16 1.06 3.37 9.31
C ALA A 16 1.36 3.39 7.81
N LEU A 17 0.87 2.39 7.08
CA LEU A 17 1.08 2.29 5.63
C LEU A 17 0.36 3.39 4.86
N GLN A 18 -0.81 3.82 5.32
CA GLN A 18 -1.51 4.93 4.68
C GLN A 18 -0.76 6.25 4.83
N ARG A 19 -0.08 6.43 5.95
CA ARG A 19 0.74 7.63 6.16
C ARG A 19 2.02 7.59 5.36
N ASN A 20 2.63 6.41 5.25
CA ASN A 20 3.89 6.25 4.54
C ASN A 20 4.04 4.83 4.03
N ALA A 21 3.75 4.63 2.75
CA ALA A 21 3.84 3.31 2.11
C ALA A 21 5.30 2.85 1.91
N HIS A 22 6.27 3.73 2.16
CA HIS A 22 7.69 3.38 2.05
C HIS A 22 8.28 2.76 3.30
N LEU A 23 7.51 2.70 4.39
CA LEU A 23 8.00 2.09 5.62
C LEU A 23 8.41 0.64 5.37
N THR A 24 9.56 0.26 5.89
CA THR A 24 9.98 -1.13 5.87
C THR A 24 9.16 -1.93 6.86
N ASN A 25 9.14 -3.26 6.69
CA ASN A 25 8.46 -4.12 7.66
C ASN A 25 8.98 -3.91 9.08
N GLN A 26 10.30 -3.72 9.23
CA GLN A 26 10.90 -3.47 10.53
C GLN A 26 10.41 -2.18 11.16
N GLU A 27 10.32 -1.11 10.35
CA GLU A 27 9.82 0.17 10.84
C GLU A 27 8.35 0.08 11.26
N ILE A 28 7.52 -0.62 10.49
CA ILE A 28 6.13 -0.83 10.85
C ILE A 28 6.03 -1.64 12.14
N ALA A 29 6.81 -2.72 12.23
CA ALA A 29 6.82 -3.57 13.43
C ALA A 29 7.12 -2.76 14.69
N GLU A 30 8.10 -1.86 14.63
CA GLU A 30 8.41 -0.97 15.75
C GLU A 30 7.22 -0.10 16.13
N GLN A 31 6.53 0.46 15.14
CA GLN A 31 5.39 1.34 15.39
C GLN A 31 4.19 0.61 16.02
N VAL A 32 4.04 -0.67 15.73
CA VAL A 32 2.90 -1.44 16.24
C VAL A 32 3.28 -2.41 17.36
N ASN A 33 4.50 -2.30 17.85
CA ASN A 33 5.02 -3.14 18.95
C ASN A 33 4.98 -4.64 18.65
N LEU A 34 5.41 -5.01 17.46
CA LEU A 34 5.55 -6.40 17.04
C LEU A 34 6.99 -6.68 16.66
N SER A 35 7.37 -7.96 16.74
CA SER A 35 8.58 -8.44 16.09
C SER A 35 8.38 -8.42 14.56
N PRO A 36 9.47 -8.32 13.78
CA PRO A 36 9.34 -8.24 12.31
C PRO A 36 8.61 -9.42 11.67
N SER A 37 8.84 -10.64 12.12
CA SER A 37 8.21 -11.81 11.49
C SER A 37 6.69 -11.84 11.61
N PRO A 38 6.09 -11.68 12.80
CA PRO A 38 4.64 -11.63 12.90
C PRO A 38 4.05 -10.39 12.18
N CYS A 39 4.77 -9.29 12.16
CA CYS A 39 4.34 -8.10 11.42
C CYS A 39 4.24 -8.40 9.93
N LEU A 40 5.27 -9.02 9.35
CA LEU A 40 5.28 -9.37 7.94
C LEU A 40 4.14 -10.32 7.59
N ARG A 41 3.87 -11.31 8.44
CA ARG A 41 2.76 -12.24 8.22
C ARG A 41 1.41 -11.53 8.18
N ARG A 42 1.21 -10.54 9.04
CA ARG A 42 -0.02 -9.77 9.05
C ARG A 42 -0.16 -8.93 7.78
N ILE A 43 0.91 -8.28 7.35
CA ILE A 43 0.90 -7.49 6.12
C ILE A 43 0.58 -8.37 4.91
N ARG A 44 1.23 -9.52 4.80
CA ARG A 44 0.98 -10.45 3.70
C ARG A 44 -0.46 -10.96 3.68
N LYS A 45 -1.01 -11.23 4.86
CA LYS A 45 -2.40 -11.66 4.96
C LYS A 45 -3.36 -10.55 4.51
N LEU A 46 -3.07 -9.30 4.89
CA LEU A 46 -3.89 -8.16 4.46
C LEU A 46 -3.83 -7.97 2.95
N GLU A 47 -2.68 -8.23 2.34
CA GLU A 47 -2.52 -8.21 0.89
C GLU A 47 -3.31 -9.34 0.23
N GLU A 48 -3.18 -10.56 0.74
CA GLU A 48 -3.89 -11.72 0.22
C GLU A 48 -5.40 -11.59 0.29
N LEU A 49 -5.90 -10.99 1.37
CA LEU A 49 -7.32 -10.78 1.58
C LEU A 49 -7.87 -9.61 0.75
N GLY A 50 -7.00 -8.88 0.07
CA GLY A 50 -7.41 -7.73 -0.73
C GLY A 50 -7.69 -6.47 0.06
N VAL A 51 -7.40 -6.46 1.36
CA VAL A 51 -7.53 -5.25 2.19
C VAL A 51 -6.53 -4.22 1.71
N ILE A 52 -5.29 -4.65 1.47
CA ILE A 52 -4.29 -3.83 0.80
C ILE A 52 -4.33 -4.22 -0.68
N ARG A 53 -4.82 -3.34 -1.51
CA ARG A 53 -4.97 -3.62 -2.94
C ARG A 53 -3.69 -3.36 -3.71
N GLN A 54 -3.00 -2.28 -3.36
CA GLN A 54 -1.75 -1.90 -4.03
C GLN A 54 -1.09 -0.77 -3.26
N TYR A 55 0.18 -0.58 -3.53
CA TYR A 55 0.95 0.55 -3.02
C TYR A 55 1.16 1.51 -4.18
N VAL A 56 0.77 2.78 -4.00
CA VAL A 56 0.82 3.76 -5.09
C VAL A 56 1.50 5.03 -4.64
N ALA A 57 2.10 5.72 -5.58
CA ALA A 57 2.60 7.07 -5.37
C ALA A 57 1.55 8.06 -5.85
N LEU A 58 1.26 9.04 -5.03
CA LEU A 58 0.40 10.15 -5.42
C LEU A 58 1.28 11.27 -5.96
N LEU A 59 1.03 11.67 -7.20
CA LEU A 59 1.82 12.69 -7.87
C LEU A 59 1.10 14.02 -7.84
N ASP A 60 1.88 15.09 -7.73
CA ASP A 60 1.34 16.45 -7.79
C ASP A 60 1.38 16.93 -9.24
N PRO A 61 0.21 17.03 -9.93
CA PRO A 61 0.18 17.44 -11.34
C PRO A 61 0.77 18.82 -11.59
N ALA A 62 0.68 19.72 -10.60
CA ALA A 62 1.20 21.06 -10.74
C ALA A 62 2.72 21.13 -10.76
N ARG A 63 3.38 20.08 -10.25
CA ARG A 63 4.84 20.04 -10.13
C ARG A 63 5.51 19.22 -11.20
N ILE A 64 4.76 18.46 -11.98
CA ILE A 64 5.29 17.70 -13.10
C ILE A 64 4.78 18.30 -14.38
N GLY A 65 5.63 18.40 -15.41
CA GLY A 65 5.22 18.94 -16.70
C GLY A 65 4.20 18.07 -17.40
N LEU A 66 3.44 18.67 -18.32
CA LEU A 66 2.42 17.94 -19.08
C LEU A 66 2.96 16.70 -19.78
N GLY A 67 4.18 16.79 -20.35
CA GLY A 67 4.79 15.65 -21.00
C GLY A 67 5.03 14.48 -20.08
N LEU A 68 5.50 14.75 -18.87
CA LEU A 68 5.74 13.71 -17.86
C LEU A 68 4.41 13.11 -17.39
N LEU A 69 3.42 13.94 -17.18
CA LEU A 69 2.09 13.48 -16.76
C LEU A 69 1.48 12.55 -17.81
N ALA A 70 1.58 12.90 -19.08
CA ALA A 70 1.09 12.06 -20.17
C ALA A 70 1.83 10.73 -20.23
N TYR A 71 3.15 10.74 -20.02
CA TYR A 71 3.94 9.51 -19.98
C TYR A 71 3.51 8.58 -18.84
N VAL A 72 3.28 9.14 -17.66
CA VAL A 72 2.82 8.36 -16.50
C VAL A 72 1.47 7.73 -16.78
N ASN A 73 0.54 8.48 -17.37
CA ASN A 73 -0.79 7.96 -17.71
C ASN A 73 -0.71 6.81 -18.71
N VAL A 74 0.14 6.91 -19.72
CA VAL A 74 0.34 5.85 -20.72
C VAL A 74 0.87 4.58 -20.02
N ARG A 75 1.81 4.72 -19.13
CA ARG A 75 2.36 3.56 -18.41
C ARG A 75 1.30 2.89 -17.54
N LEU A 76 0.47 3.67 -16.86
CA LEU A 76 -0.61 3.13 -16.02
C LEU A 76 -1.63 2.36 -16.85
N GLU A 77 -1.97 2.85 -18.04
CA GLU A 77 -2.86 2.14 -18.94
C GLU A 77 -2.28 0.78 -19.37
N LYS A 78 -0.99 0.75 -19.72
CA LYS A 78 -0.33 -0.49 -20.08
C LYS A 78 -0.35 -1.49 -18.95
N ILE A 79 -0.04 -1.06 -17.74
CA ILE A 79 -0.06 -1.90 -16.56
C ILE A 79 -1.47 -2.42 -16.30
N GLY A 80 -2.47 -1.55 -16.41
CA GLY A 80 -3.87 -1.94 -16.25
C GLY A 80 -4.29 -3.02 -17.24
N ARG A 81 -3.89 -2.88 -18.50
CA ARG A 81 -4.19 -3.87 -19.54
C ARG A 81 -3.50 -5.20 -19.28
N ALA A 82 -2.29 -5.18 -18.72
CA ALA A 82 -1.56 -6.40 -18.40
C ALA A 82 -2.23 -7.21 -17.29
N HIS A 83 -3.02 -6.57 -16.45
CA HIS A 83 -3.71 -7.22 -15.34
C HIS A 83 -5.13 -7.69 -15.67
N VAL A 84 -5.61 -7.39 -16.83
CA VAL A 84 -6.95 -7.81 -17.24
C VAL A 84 -6.99 -9.24 -17.85
#